data_823f96c6d54ff6fdb78cf81b916ae0b2
#
_entry.id   823f96c6d54ff6fdb78cf81b916ae0b2
#
_cell.length_a   1.000
_cell.length_b   1.000
_cell.length_c   1.000
_cell.angle_alpha   90.00
_cell.angle_beta   90.00
_cell.angle_gamma   90.00
#
_symmetry.space_group_name_H-M   'P 1'
#
loop_
_entity.id
_entity.type
_entity.pdbx_description
1 polymer ?
#
loop_
_entity_poly.entity_id
_entity_poly.type
_entity_poly.pdbx_seq_one_letter_code
_entity_poly.pdbx_strand_id
1 'polypeptide(L)'
;MPFDLSTYATVEERLALFWAAHPDGRIHTEIVRMDDHAVLFHAAVYRNHGDALPVAVGHAYEERSDRGVNATSHVENAETSAIGRALANWIYAAGKRPSREEMQKVERMGGQPAPTGNGDAAATPAQVKMLRALRFPGDPTALTKRQASVEIDKLRQAPENDAF
;
A
#
# COMPACT_ATOMS: atom_id res chain seq x y z
N MET A 1 2.36 -15.55 -9.97
CA MET A 1 3.09 -14.81 -11.01
C MET A 1 3.79 -13.65 -10.34
N PRO A 2 5.05 -13.37 -10.65
CA PRO A 2 5.71 -12.17 -10.13
C PRO A 2 4.96 -10.93 -10.60
N PHE A 3 4.97 -9.91 -9.78
CA PHE A 3 4.32 -8.63 -10.05
C PHE A 3 5.02 -7.94 -11.22
N ASP A 4 4.29 -7.57 -12.27
CA ASP A 4 4.86 -6.78 -13.35
C ASP A 4 4.92 -5.30 -12.94
N LEU A 5 6.05 -4.92 -12.36
CA LEU A 5 6.34 -3.55 -11.93
C LEU A 5 6.44 -2.56 -13.09
N SER A 6 6.69 -3.04 -14.33
CA SER A 6 6.81 -2.17 -15.51
C SER A 6 5.48 -1.49 -15.87
N THR A 7 4.37 -2.03 -15.38
CA THR A 7 3.02 -1.49 -15.63
C THR A 7 2.65 -0.34 -14.68
N TYR A 8 3.49 -0.01 -13.71
CA TYR A 8 3.26 1.08 -12.76
C TYR A 8 4.16 2.27 -13.07
N ALA A 9 3.57 3.47 -13.14
CA ALA A 9 4.33 4.70 -13.28
C ALA A 9 5.16 4.97 -12.02
N THR A 10 6.39 5.43 -12.19
CA THR A 10 7.20 5.94 -11.09
C THR A 10 6.68 7.30 -10.61
N VAL A 11 7.10 7.73 -9.42
CA VAL A 11 6.81 9.09 -8.96
C VAL A 11 7.51 10.12 -9.84
N GLU A 12 8.71 9.84 -10.33
CA GLU A 12 9.45 10.69 -11.26
C GLU A 12 8.72 10.88 -12.60
N GLU A 13 8.17 9.81 -13.16
CA GLU A 13 7.35 9.90 -14.37
C GLU A 13 6.12 10.76 -14.16
N ARG A 14 5.44 10.63 -13.01
CA ARG A 14 4.30 11.49 -12.67
C ARG A 14 4.69 12.95 -12.49
N LEU A 15 5.83 13.22 -11.84
CA LEU A 15 6.38 14.55 -11.68
C LEU A 15 6.72 15.18 -13.02
N ALA A 16 7.36 14.44 -13.92
CA ALA A 16 7.70 14.93 -15.27
C ALA A 16 6.44 15.33 -16.04
N LEU A 17 5.39 14.50 -15.99
CA LEU A 17 4.10 14.81 -16.63
C LEU A 17 3.44 16.04 -16.00
N PHE A 18 3.49 16.15 -14.67
CA PHE A 18 2.93 17.30 -13.96
C PHE A 18 3.62 18.60 -14.39
N TRP A 19 4.95 18.67 -14.31
CA TRP A 19 5.70 19.89 -14.65
C TRP A 19 5.60 20.25 -16.14
N ALA A 20 5.50 19.25 -17.02
CA ALA A 20 5.27 19.50 -18.44
C ALA A 20 3.90 20.13 -18.72
N ALA A 21 2.86 19.73 -17.98
CA ALA A 21 1.50 20.24 -18.14
C ALA A 21 1.24 21.52 -17.33
N HIS A 22 1.96 21.72 -16.23
CA HIS A 22 1.77 22.83 -15.28
C HIS A 22 3.13 23.45 -14.88
N PRO A 23 3.77 24.21 -15.82
CA PRO A 23 5.07 24.85 -15.54
C PRO A 23 5.00 25.85 -14.37
N ASP A 24 3.83 26.49 -14.17
CA ASP A 24 3.57 27.41 -13.05
C ASP A 24 2.93 26.72 -11.84
N GLY A 25 2.92 25.39 -11.81
CA GLY A 25 2.35 24.60 -10.74
C GLY A 25 3.14 24.72 -9.44
N ARG A 26 2.60 24.14 -8.38
CA ARG A 26 3.26 24.03 -7.08
C ARG A 26 2.94 22.68 -6.44
N ILE A 27 3.97 22.09 -5.87
CA ILE A 27 3.82 20.94 -4.96
C ILE A 27 4.34 21.41 -3.61
N HIS A 28 3.53 21.22 -2.57
CA HIS A 28 3.88 21.54 -1.20
C HIS A 28 3.82 20.28 -0.35
N THR A 29 4.86 20.03 0.41
CA THR A 29 4.93 18.89 1.35
C THR A 29 5.09 19.41 2.77
N GLU A 30 4.54 18.70 3.73
CA GLU A 30 4.70 18.97 5.14
C GLU A 30 4.74 17.69 5.97
N ILE A 31 5.49 17.72 7.06
CA ILE A 31 5.48 16.67 8.07
C ILE A 31 4.28 16.92 8.98
N VAL A 32 3.29 16.05 8.93
CA VAL A 32 2.10 16.11 9.79
C VAL A 32 2.43 15.59 11.20
N ARG A 33 3.23 14.53 11.23
CA ARG A 33 3.71 13.90 12.47
C ARG A 33 5.04 13.23 12.23
N MET A 34 5.93 13.33 13.19
CA MET A 34 7.21 12.63 13.23
C MET A 34 7.56 12.27 14.67
N ASP A 35 8.04 11.05 14.86
CA ASP A 35 8.64 10.58 16.12
C ASP A 35 9.88 9.72 15.80
N ASP A 36 10.49 9.11 16.80
CA ASP A 36 11.71 8.32 16.63
C ASP A 36 11.52 7.07 15.76
N HIS A 37 10.28 6.65 15.54
CA HIS A 37 9.93 5.40 14.87
C HIS A 37 9.24 5.60 13.53
N ALA A 38 8.57 6.72 13.31
CA ALA A 38 7.72 6.89 12.14
C ALA A 38 7.55 8.34 11.73
N VAL A 39 7.17 8.53 10.46
CA VAL A 39 6.81 9.83 9.91
C VAL A 39 5.54 9.73 9.08
N LEU A 40 4.68 10.75 9.20
CA LEU A 40 3.51 10.97 8.36
C LEU A 40 3.73 12.25 7.56
N PHE A 41 3.76 12.13 6.24
CA PHE A 41 3.81 13.24 5.31
C PHE A 41 2.45 13.53 4.68
N HIS A 42 2.22 14.80 4.41
CA HIS A 42 1.16 15.32 3.57
C HIS A 42 1.78 16.00 2.36
N ALA A 43 1.21 15.80 1.17
CA ALA A 43 1.55 16.50 -0.05
C ALA A 43 0.29 17.14 -0.65
N ALA A 44 0.40 18.37 -1.10
CA ALA A 44 -0.66 19.13 -1.77
C ALA A 44 -0.15 19.59 -3.15
N VAL A 45 -0.95 19.36 -4.17
CA VAL A 45 -0.64 19.71 -5.56
C VAL A 45 -1.55 20.84 -5.99
N TYR A 46 -0.98 21.88 -6.59
CA TYR A 46 -1.66 23.07 -7.09
C TYR A 46 -1.40 23.23 -8.57
N ARG A 47 -2.45 23.60 -9.33
CA ARG A 47 -2.33 23.79 -10.79
C ARG A 47 -1.46 24.99 -11.13
N ASN A 48 -1.58 26.07 -10.34
CA ASN A 48 -0.78 27.27 -10.46
C ASN A 48 -0.20 27.66 -9.09
N HIS A 49 0.91 28.37 -9.09
CA HIS A 49 1.61 28.77 -7.85
C HIS A 49 0.72 29.58 -6.90
N GLY A 50 -0.15 30.45 -7.44
CA GLY A 50 -1.03 31.33 -6.68
C GLY A 50 -2.36 30.71 -6.24
N ASP A 51 -2.65 29.46 -6.58
CA ASP A 51 -3.90 28.82 -6.20
C ASP A 51 -4.02 28.71 -4.67
N ALA A 52 -5.17 29.12 -4.13
CA ALA A 52 -5.44 29.04 -2.69
C ALA A 52 -5.76 27.64 -2.21
N LEU A 53 -6.37 26.82 -3.08
CA LEU A 53 -6.77 25.43 -2.76
C LEU A 53 -6.01 24.45 -3.66
N PRO A 54 -5.55 23.33 -3.08
CA PRO A 54 -4.93 22.27 -3.87
C PRO A 54 -5.96 21.56 -4.75
N VAL A 55 -5.54 21.09 -5.91
CA VAL A 55 -6.36 20.23 -6.79
C VAL A 55 -6.36 18.79 -6.34
N ALA A 56 -5.35 18.36 -5.61
CA ALA A 56 -5.26 17.04 -5.00
C ALA A 56 -4.32 17.02 -3.81
N VAL A 57 -4.54 16.07 -2.91
CA VAL A 57 -3.69 15.83 -1.76
C VAL A 57 -3.34 14.34 -1.66
N GLY A 58 -2.22 14.04 -1.01
CA GLY A 58 -1.76 12.69 -0.71
C GLY A 58 -1.12 12.62 0.68
N HIS A 59 -1.25 11.48 1.33
CA HIS A 59 -0.61 11.22 2.61
C HIS A 59 0.20 9.93 2.50
N ALA A 60 1.35 9.89 3.15
CA ALA A 60 2.15 8.70 3.27
C ALA A 60 2.72 8.56 4.68
N TYR A 61 2.67 7.36 5.19
CA TYR A 61 3.22 6.97 6.48
C TYR A 61 4.35 5.97 6.24
N GLU A 62 5.50 6.22 6.87
CA GLU A 62 6.66 5.35 6.84
C GLU A 62 7.19 5.10 8.24
N GLU A 63 7.48 3.82 8.53
CA GLU A 63 8.16 3.43 9.74
C GLU A 63 9.66 3.30 9.49
N ARG A 64 10.45 3.77 10.45
CA ARG A 64 11.88 3.50 10.51
C ARG A 64 12.08 2.01 10.74
N SER A 65 12.97 1.39 10.00
CA SER A 65 13.31 -0.01 10.15
C SER A 65 14.78 -0.18 10.53
N ASP A 66 15.13 -1.29 11.17
CA ASP A 66 16.52 -1.59 11.53
C ASP A 66 17.37 -1.96 10.30
N ARG A 67 16.76 -2.28 9.17
CA ARG A 67 17.42 -2.73 7.94
C ARG A 67 16.73 -2.18 6.69
N GLY A 68 17.50 -2.14 5.60
CA GLY A 68 16.99 -1.69 4.30
C GLY A 68 16.90 -0.18 4.17
N VAL A 69 16.19 0.29 3.16
CA VAL A 69 16.14 1.71 2.78
C VAL A 69 15.55 2.58 3.89
N ASN A 70 14.54 2.10 4.61
CA ASN A 70 13.91 2.84 5.69
C ASN A 70 14.75 2.94 6.98
N ALA A 71 15.91 2.31 7.04
CA ALA A 71 16.85 2.52 8.15
C ALA A 71 17.45 3.94 8.15
N THR A 72 17.63 4.50 6.95
CA THR A 72 18.27 5.81 6.75
C THR A 72 17.41 6.83 6.00
N SER A 73 16.42 6.40 5.23
CA SER A 73 15.68 7.24 4.28
C SER A 73 14.16 7.11 4.42
N HIS A 74 13.64 6.82 5.62
CA HIS A 74 12.19 6.69 5.82
C HIS A 74 11.45 8.03 5.64
N VAL A 75 12.12 9.15 5.94
CA VAL A 75 11.57 10.49 5.78
C VAL A 75 11.41 10.83 4.30
N GLU A 76 12.47 10.67 3.51
CA GLU A 76 12.49 10.93 2.08
C GLU A 76 11.54 10.00 1.33
N ASN A 77 11.45 8.75 1.76
CA ASN A 77 10.52 7.78 1.19
C ASN A 77 9.06 8.16 1.46
N ALA A 78 8.75 8.66 2.67
CA ALA A 78 7.42 9.13 3.01
C ALA A 78 7.03 10.35 2.15
N GLU A 79 7.94 11.32 2.00
CA GLU A 79 7.70 12.49 1.16
C GLU A 79 7.43 12.11 -0.29
N THR A 80 8.31 11.30 -0.88
CA THR A 80 8.16 10.80 -2.26
C THR A 80 6.85 10.06 -2.46
N SER A 81 6.47 9.19 -1.51
CA SER A 81 5.21 8.46 -1.55
C SER A 81 3.99 9.39 -1.42
N ALA A 82 4.05 10.42 -0.58
CA ALA A 82 2.98 11.41 -0.45
C ALA A 82 2.76 12.19 -1.76
N ILE A 83 3.84 12.65 -2.39
CA ILE A 83 3.82 13.32 -3.70
C ILE A 83 3.21 12.40 -4.77
N GLY A 84 3.69 11.18 -4.87
CA GLY A 84 3.20 10.19 -5.84
C GLY A 84 1.70 9.92 -5.71
N ARG A 85 1.18 9.86 -4.47
CA ARG A 85 -0.24 9.70 -4.16
C ARG A 85 -1.06 10.94 -4.51
N ALA A 86 -0.55 12.14 -4.19
CA ALA A 86 -1.23 13.40 -4.53
C ALA A 86 -1.41 13.52 -6.06
N LEU A 87 -0.35 13.26 -6.83
CA LEU A 87 -0.41 13.27 -8.29
C LEU A 87 -1.37 12.20 -8.84
N ALA A 88 -1.36 10.99 -8.28
CA ALA A 88 -2.26 9.92 -8.68
C ALA A 88 -3.73 10.20 -8.32
N ASN A 89 -3.99 10.93 -7.24
CA ASN A 89 -5.34 11.33 -6.85
C ASN A 89 -5.94 12.38 -7.77
N TRP A 90 -5.10 13.09 -8.52
CA TRP A 90 -5.59 14.01 -9.54
C TRP A 90 -5.78 13.28 -10.88
N ILE A 91 -4.82 13.36 -11.80
CA ILE A 91 -4.95 12.82 -13.18
C ILE A 91 -3.76 11.95 -13.61
N TYR A 92 -2.72 11.85 -12.78
CA TYR A 92 -1.46 11.19 -13.14
C TYR A 92 -1.35 9.74 -12.63
N ALA A 93 -2.49 9.07 -12.46
CA ALA A 93 -2.51 7.66 -12.01
C ALA A 93 -2.04 6.66 -13.07
N ALA A 94 -2.01 7.04 -14.35
CA ALA A 94 -1.70 6.15 -15.48
C ALA A 94 -2.47 4.80 -15.41
N GLY A 95 -3.75 4.86 -14.99
CA GLY A 95 -4.59 3.68 -14.80
C GLY A 95 -4.39 2.90 -13.50
N LYS A 96 -3.34 3.17 -12.75
CA LYS A 96 -3.05 2.51 -11.46
C LYS A 96 -2.63 3.54 -10.41
N ARG A 97 -3.35 3.59 -9.28
CA ARG A 97 -3.06 4.55 -8.20
C ARG A 97 -1.72 4.33 -7.51
N PRO A 98 -1.35 3.10 -7.11
CA PRO A 98 -0.04 2.88 -6.52
C PRO A 98 1.08 3.25 -7.49
N SER A 99 2.17 3.82 -6.99
CA SER A 99 3.39 4.02 -7.77
C SER A 99 4.21 2.73 -7.84
N ARG A 100 5.19 2.69 -8.72
CA ARG A 100 6.13 1.55 -8.80
C ARG A 100 6.89 1.36 -7.49
N GLU A 101 7.27 2.44 -6.83
CA GLU A 101 7.98 2.44 -5.55
C GLU A 101 7.11 1.84 -4.44
N GLU A 102 5.82 2.20 -4.39
CA GLU A 102 4.87 1.60 -3.44
C GLU A 102 4.70 0.10 -3.68
N MET A 103 4.64 -0.34 -4.92
CA MET A 103 4.52 -1.75 -5.26
C MET A 103 5.80 -2.54 -4.95
N GLN A 104 6.99 -1.96 -5.19
CA GLN A 104 8.26 -2.56 -4.77
C GLN A 104 8.37 -2.71 -3.25
N LYS A 105 7.81 -1.75 -2.50
CA LYS A 105 7.76 -1.82 -1.05
C LYS A 105 6.93 -3.02 -0.59
N VAL A 106 5.76 -3.23 -1.15
CA VAL A 106 4.91 -4.40 -0.86
C VAL A 106 5.66 -5.70 -1.15
N GLU A 107 6.36 -5.79 -2.27
CA GLU A 107 7.15 -6.95 -2.65
C GLU A 107 8.30 -7.23 -1.65
N ARG A 108 9.04 -6.20 -1.22
CA ARG A 108 10.14 -6.32 -0.24
C ARG A 108 9.66 -6.75 1.15
N MET A 109 8.47 -6.34 1.55
CA MET A 109 7.87 -6.70 2.85
C MET A 109 7.32 -8.14 2.86
N GLY A 110 7.51 -8.92 1.76
CA GLY A 110 6.99 -10.28 1.63
C GLY A 110 5.46 -10.33 1.61
N GLY A 111 4.84 -9.16 1.49
CA GLY A 111 3.40 -9.03 1.38
C GLY A 111 2.96 -9.26 -0.06
N GLN A 112 2.18 -10.30 -0.30
CA GLN A 112 1.31 -10.26 -1.46
C GLN A 112 0.44 -9.00 -1.34
N PRO A 113 0.27 -8.21 -2.42
CA PRO A 113 -0.66 -7.10 -2.39
C PRO A 113 -2.01 -7.61 -1.89
N ALA A 114 -2.66 -6.81 -1.06
CA ALA A 114 -4.03 -7.13 -0.67
C ALA A 114 -4.80 -7.47 -1.93
N PRO A 115 -5.47 -8.63 -2.01
CA PRO A 115 -6.08 -9.08 -3.24
C PRO A 115 -7.12 -8.05 -3.68
N THR A 116 -6.79 -7.31 -4.74
CA THR A 116 -7.78 -6.54 -5.47
C THR A 116 -8.74 -7.54 -6.10
N GLY A 117 -9.80 -7.84 -5.38
CA GLY A 117 -11.04 -8.32 -5.96
C GLY A 117 -11.02 -9.64 -6.71
N ASN A 118 -10.58 -10.75 -6.10
CA ASN A 118 -11.14 -12.05 -6.47
C ASN A 118 -11.28 -12.93 -5.22
N GLY A 119 -12.28 -12.61 -4.39
CA GLY A 119 -12.66 -13.42 -3.24
C GLY A 119 -13.04 -14.86 -3.61
N ASP A 120 -13.28 -15.11 -4.89
CA ASP A 120 -13.68 -16.42 -5.45
C ASP A 120 -12.50 -17.29 -5.91
N ALA A 121 -11.26 -16.77 -5.90
CA ALA A 121 -10.08 -17.60 -6.14
C ALA A 121 -9.86 -18.60 -5.01
N ALA A 122 -9.27 -19.77 -5.31
CA ALA A 122 -8.95 -20.80 -4.33
C ALA A 122 -8.10 -20.25 -3.16
N ALA A 123 -8.28 -20.82 -1.97
CA ALA A 123 -7.52 -20.47 -0.78
C ALA A 123 -6.02 -20.54 -1.02
N THR A 124 -5.28 -19.58 -0.47
CA THR A 124 -3.82 -19.56 -0.62
C THR A 124 -3.17 -20.70 0.17
N PRO A 125 -1.96 -21.14 -0.23
CA PRO A 125 -1.20 -22.14 0.53
C PRO A 125 -1.01 -21.75 2.01
N ALA A 126 -0.87 -20.46 2.31
CA ALA A 126 -0.76 -19.97 3.68
C ALA A 126 -2.07 -20.12 4.46
N GLN A 127 -3.22 -19.80 3.84
CA GLN A 127 -4.54 -20.01 4.44
C GLN A 127 -4.83 -21.49 4.66
N VAL A 128 -4.51 -22.35 3.69
CA VAL A 128 -4.64 -23.81 3.80
C VAL A 128 -3.81 -24.32 4.98
N LYS A 129 -2.55 -23.89 5.10
CA LYS A 129 -1.67 -24.26 6.22
C LYS A 129 -2.24 -23.79 7.57
N MET A 130 -2.76 -22.57 7.65
CA MET A 130 -3.36 -22.02 8.86
C MET A 130 -4.62 -22.78 9.26
N LEU A 131 -5.52 -23.08 8.33
CA LEU A 131 -6.75 -23.85 8.60
C LEU A 131 -6.44 -25.25 9.11
N ARG A 132 -5.41 -25.90 8.56
CA ARG A 132 -4.93 -27.20 9.06
C ARG A 132 -4.38 -27.10 10.49
N ALA A 133 -3.61 -26.04 10.79
CA ALA A 133 -3.09 -25.79 12.13
C ALA A 133 -4.21 -25.52 13.15
N LEU A 134 -5.27 -24.82 12.73
CA LEU A 134 -6.47 -24.55 13.53
C LEU A 134 -7.47 -25.71 13.57
N ARG A 135 -7.11 -26.88 13.03
CA ARG A 135 -7.96 -28.11 12.98
C ARG A 135 -9.32 -27.86 12.32
N PHE A 136 -9.34 -27.09 11.22
CA PHE A 136 -10.55 -26.91 10.44
C PHE A 136 -11.15 -28.26 10.04
N PRO A 137 -12.44 -28.53 10.30
CA PRO A 137 -13.03 -29.86 10.13
C PRO A 137 -13.29 -30.27 8.66
N GLY A 138 -13.16 -29.34 7.72
CA GLY A 138 -13.37 -29.56 6.29
C GLY A 138 -12.09 -29.64 5.47
N ASP A 139 -12.24 -29.74 4.14
CA ASP A 139 -11.10 -29.62 3.22
C ASP A 139 -10.76 -28.13 3.00
N PRO A 140 -9.60 -27.64 3.52
CA PRO A 140 -9.22 -26.25 3.34
C PRO A 140 -8.85 -25.90 1.90
N THR A 141 -8.61 -26.89 1.02
CA THR A 141 -8.26 -26.64 -0.39
C THR A 141 -9.49 -26.38 -1.25
N ALA A 142 -10.68 -26.78 -0.78
CA ALA A 142 -11.94 -26.53 -1.46
C ALA A 142 -12.51 -25.11 -1.22
N LEU A 143 -11.91 -24.35 -0.27
CA LEU A 143 -12.36 -23.02 0.06
C LEU A 143 -11.83 -21.97 -0.90
N THR A 144 -12.62 -20.92 -1.11
CA THR A 144 -12.12 -19.67 -1.70
C THR A 144 -11.31 -18.85 -0.69
N LYS A 145 -10.50 -17.92 -1.16
CA LYS A 145 -9.73 -16.99 -0.28
C LYS A 145 -10.62 -16.31 0.75
N ARG A 146 -11.80 -15.88 0.34
CA ARG A 146 -12.78 -15.20 1.20
C ARG A 146 -13.33 -16.14 2.26
N GLN A 147 -13.73 -17.33 1.87
CA GLN A 147 -14.23 -18.35 2.79
C GLN A 147 -13.14 -18.79 3.79
N ALA A 148 -11.92 -19.02 3.29
CA ALA A 148 -10.79 -19.37 4.13
C ALA A 148 -10.47 -18.29 5.18
N SER A 149 -10.53 -17.00 4.85
CA SER A 149 -10.34 -15.92 5.81
C SER A 149 -11.41 -15.93 6.89
N VAL A 150 -12.68 -16.06 6.51
CA VAL A 150 -13.82 -16.12 7.46
C VAL A 150 -13.68 -17.30 8.43
N GLU A 151 -13.31 -18.48 7.93
CA GLU A 151 -13.15 -19.67 8.77
C GLU A 151 -11.93 -19.57 9.70
N ILE A 152 -10.83 -18.97 9.24
CA ILE A 152 -9.67 -18.68 10.10
C ILE A 152 -10.07 -17.74 11.25
N ASP A 153 -10.81 -16.67 10.96
CA ASP A 153 -11.23 -15.70 11.97
C ASP A 153 -12.18 -16.34 12.99
N LYS A 154 -13.13 -17.16 12.55
CA LYS A 154 -14.03 -17.92 13.43
C LYS A 154 -13.27 -18.86 14.36
N LEU A 155 -12.33 -19.62 13.80
CA LEU A 155 -11.54 -20.60 14.59
C LEU A 155 -10.61 -19.93 15.60
N ARG A 156 -10.14 -18.71 15.30
CA ARG A 156 -9.33 -17.91 16.26
C ARG A 156 -10.15 -17.29 17.37
N GLN A 157 -11.42 -17.00 17.11
CA GLN A 157 -12.34 -16.39 18.07
C GLN A 157 -13.11 -17.43 18.90
N ALA A 158 -13.08 -18.70 18.49
CA ALA A 158 -13.67 -19.77 19.29
C ALA A 158 -12.87 -19.90 20.60
N PRO A 159 -13.49 -19.76 21.79
CA PRO A 159 -12.82 -20.03 23.04
C PRO A 159 -12.36 -21.49 23.01
N GLU A 160 -11.14 -21.73 23.50
CA GLU A 160 -10.62 -23.07 23.76
C GLU A 160 -11.58 -23.75 24.75
N ASN A 161 -12.59 -24.45 24.23
CA ASN A 161 -13.48 -25.23 25.06
C ASN A 161 -12.71 -26.48 25.49
N ASP A 162 -12.43 -26.51 26.78
CA ASP A 162 -11.92 -27.59 27.57
C ASP A 162 -12.22 -28.96 26.99
N ALA A 163 -11.14 -29.67 26.65
CA ALA A 163 -11.17 -31.11 26.59
C ALA A 163 -11.05 -31.65 28.04
N PHE A 164 -12.18 -32.11 28.58
CA PHE A 164 -12.16 -33.10 29.64
C PHE A 164 -11.90 -34.48 29.06
#